data_f18b9ee3be482f773ca464429c41f618
#
_entry.id   f18b9ee3be482f773ca464429c41f618
#
_cell.length_a   1.000
_cell.length_b   1.000
_cell.length_c   1.000
_cell.angle_alpha   90.00
_cell.angle_beta   90.00
_cell.angle_gamma   90.00
#
_symmetry.space_group_name_H-M   'P 1'
#
loop_
_entity.id
_entity.type
_entity.pdbx_description
1 polymer ?
#
loop_
_entity_poly.entity_id
_entity_poly.type
_entity_poly.pdbx_seq_one_letter_code
_entity_poly.pdbx_strand_id
1 'polypeptide(L)'
;MTGPAETTPYPLTWLYAPGDRPRVVAGALASGADVVIVDLEDAVAPDRKDHARAATAELLSEPEHPVPVHVRVNAPATPAGARDLAALAALPGLAALRLPKVTSADQIVHLAETTPAAAPGTIRLHALLESALGIEHAHAIASAHPALRGISLGEADLRADLGVRGDAGLDWCRSRVVVAARAAGLPPPAPARP
;
A
#
# COMPACT_ATOMS: atom_id res chain seq x y z
N MET A 1 -26.01 19.55 19.90
CA MET A 1 -26.25 19.22 18.46
C MET A 1 -24.88 19.14 17.80
N THR A 2 -24.33 17.93 17.73
CA THR A 2 -23.10 17.67 16.99
C THR A 2 -23.46 17.60 15.50
N GLY A 3 -22.95 18.54 14.71
CA GLY A 3 -23.08 18.51 13.26
C GLY A 3 -22.56 17.20 12.67
N PRO A 4 -23.04 16.79 11.49
CA PRO A 4 -22.52 15.59 10.84
C PRO A 4 -21.01 15.77 10.64
N ALA A 5 -20.23 14.77 11.08
CA ALA A 5 -18.81 14.71 10.79
C ALA A 5 -18.64 14.79 9.27
N GLU A 6 -17.89 15.78 8.78
CA GLU A 6 -17.49 15.83 7.38
C GLU A 6 -16.74 14.53 7.08
N THR A 7 -17.44 13.63 6.42
CA THR A 7 -16.82 12.41 5.91
C THR A 7 -15.94 12.83 4.74
N THR A 8 -14.65 12.93 4.96
CA THR A 8 -13.69 13.03 3.85
C THR A 8 -13.99 11.90 2.87
N PRO A 9 -14.33 12.20 1.60
CA PRO A 9 -14.67 11.15 0.65
C PRO A 9 -13.49 10.19 0.52
N TYR A 10 -13.78 8.88 0.50
CA TYR A 10 -12.73 7.88 0.27
C TYR A 10 -12.12 8.08 -1.12
N PRO A 11 -10.78 7.96 -1.25
CA PRO A 11 -10.13 8.02 -2.54
C PRO A 11 -10.71 6.98 -3.50
N LEU A 12 -11.08 7.41 -4.70
CA LEU A 12 -11.65 6.55 -5.74
C LEU A 12 -10.60 6.09 -6.76
N THR A 13 -9.57 6.92 -6.96
CA THR A 13 -8.55 6.69 -7.97
C THR A 13 -7.16 6.60 -7.34
N TRP A 14 -6.46 5.49 -7.67
CA TRP A 14 -5.14 5.18 -7.17
C TRP A 14 -4.24 4.92 -8.37
N LEU A 15 -3.25 5.80 -8.60
CA LEU A 15 -2.39 5.72 -9.76
C LEU A 15 -0.99 5.24 -9.39
N TYR A 16 -0.59 4.11 -9.94
CA TYR A 16 0.76 3.60 -9.79
C TYR A 16 1.73 4.29 -10.76
N ALA A 17 2.93 4.62 -10.26
CA ALA A 17 4.02 5.16 -11.05
C ALA A 17 5.35 4.52 -10.62
N PRO A 18 6.19 4.04 -11.55
CA PRO A 18 7.47 3.42 -11.22
C PRO A 18 8.44 4.43 -10.60
N GLY A 19 9.01 4.10 -9.42
CA GLY A 19 9.86 4.99 -8.64
C GLY A 19 11.21 5.32 -9.30
N ASP A 20 11.65 4.49 -10.26
CA ASP A 20 12.86 4.75 -11.03
C ASP A 20 12.67 5.73 -12.19
N ARG A 21 11.43 6.28 -12.35
CA ARG A 21 11.07 7.22 -13.41
C ARG A 21 10.47 8.51 -12.87
N PRO A 22 11.27 9.43 -12.31
CA PRO A 22 10.78 10.66 -11.66
C PRO A 22 9.84 11.51 -12.52
N ARG A 23 10.04 11.54 -13.85
CA ARG A 23 9.14 12.25 -14.78
C ARG A 23 7.75 11.62 -14.84
N VAL A 24 7.65 10.29 -14.75
CA VAL A 24 6.36 9.58 -14.72
C VAL A 24 5.67 9.84 -13.40
N VAL A 25 6.40 9.83 -12.29
CA VAL A 25 5.89 10.17 -10.96
C VAL A 25 5.35 11.61 -10.95
N ALA A 26 6.10 12.57 -11.48
CA ALA A 26 5.63 13.97 -11.59
C ALA A 26 4.35 14.10 -12.43
N GLY A 27 4.28 13.38 -13.55
CA GLY A 27 3.06 13.31 -14.37
C GLY A 27 1.87 12.68 -13.62
N ALA A 28 2.10 11.65 -12.83
CA ALA A 28 1.08 11.03 -12.00
C ALA A 28 0.55 11.99 -10.94
N LEU A 29 1.42 12.75 -10.26
CA LEU A 29 1.03 13.78 -9.28
C LEU A 29 0.18 14.90 -9.88
N ALA A 30 0.35 15.18 -11.17
CA ALA A 30 -0.41 16.20 -11.90
C ALA A 30 -1.66 15.65 -12.61
N SER A 31 -1.95 14.34 -12.50
CA SER A 31 -2.99 13.67 -13.30
C SER A 31 -4.42 13.89 -12.82
N GLY A 32 -4.61 14.38 -11.58
CA GLY A 32 -5.91 14.45 -10.92
C GLY A 32 -6.35 13.16 -10.26
N ALA A 33 -5.47 12.16 -10.13
CA ALA A 33 -5.73 10.98 -9.29
C ALA A 33 -5.83 11.39 -7.81
N ASP A 34 -6.67 10.70 -7.03
CA ASP A 34 -6.85 11.02 -5.60
C ASP A 34 -5.63 10.63 -4.76
N VAL A 35 -4.88 9.59 -5.18
CA VAL A 35 -3.66 9.12 -4.53
C VAL A 35 -2.67 8.64 -5.60
N VAL A 36 -1.40 8.99 -5.44
CA VAL A 36 -0.31 8.43 -6.25
C VAL A 36 0.44 7.38 -5.44
N ILE A 37 0.71 6.24 -6.05
CA ILE A 37 1.49 5.15 -5.47
C ILE A 37 2.82 5.07 -6.22
N VAL A 38 3.89 5.49 -5.57
CA VAL A 38 5.24 5.28 -6.10
C VAL A 38 5.63 3.83 -5.86
N ASP A 39 5.92 3.12 -6.92
CA ASP A 39 6.21 1.70 -6.87
C ASP A 39 7.71 1.42 -6.87
N LEU A 40 8.18 0.70 -5.85
CA LEU A 40 9.56 0.22 -5.74
C LEU A 40 9.66 -1.30 -5.99
N GLU A 41 8.52 -1.96 -6.17
CA GLU A 41 8.46 -3.43 -6.31
C GLU A 41 8.44 -3.84 -7.79
N ASP A 42 7.36 -4.36 -8.30
CA ASP A 42 7.28 -5.02 -9.61
C ASP A 42 7.54 -4.10 -10.80
N ALA A 43 7.22 -2.81 -10.68
CA ALA A 43 7.44 -1.84 -11.76
C ALA A 43 8.90 -1.40 -11.91
N VAL A 44 9.80 -1.87 -11.03
CA VAL A 44 11.23 -1.49 -11.01
C VAL A 44 12.11 -2.71 -11.15
N ALA A 45 13.01 -2.71 -12.13
CA ALA A 45 13.98 -3.78 -12.33
C ALA A 45 14.96 -3.92 -11.14
N PRO A 46 15.49 -5.12 -10.85
CA PRO A 46 16.35 -5.37 -9.69
C PRO A 46 17.56 -4.44 -9.59
N ASP A 47 18.21 -4.15 -10.70
CA ASP A 47 19.39 -3.26 -10.82
C ASP A 47 19.03 -1.76 -10.68
N ARG A 48 17.75 -1.41 -10.72
CA ARG A 48 17.23 -0.05 -10.58
C ARG A 48 16.66 0.26 -9.20
N LYS A 49 16.55 -0.74 -8.31
CA LYS A 49 15.92 -0.58 -6.98
C LYS A 49 16.56 0.53 -6.14
N ASP A 50 17.88 0.60 -6.11
CA ASP A 50 18.59 1.61 -5.31
C ASP A 50 18.39 3.03 -5.89
N HIS A 51 18.36 3.17 -7.21
CA HIS A 51 18.03 4.44 -7.87
C HIS A 51 16.58 4.85 -7.58
N ALA A 52 15.62 3.93 -7.68
CA ALA A 52 14.22 4.20 -7.39
C ALA A 52 14.02 4.65 -5.94
N ARG A 53 14.68 3.98 -4.99
CA ARG A 53 14.64 4.36 -3.56
C ARG A 53 15.20 5.77 -3.33
N ALA A 54 16.35 6.10 -3.93
CA ALA A 54 16.96 7.41 -3.78
C ALA A 54 16.07 8.52 -4.37
N ALA A 55 15.54 8.34 -5.58
CA ALA A 55 14.64 9.30 -6.21
C ALA A 55 13.32 9.46 -5.43
N THR A 56 12.79 8.38 -4.85
CA THR A 56 11.61 8.42 -4.01
C THR A 56 11.90 9.14 -2.68
N ALA A 57 13.07 8.92 -2.08
CA ALA A 57 13.47 9.63 -0.86
C ALA A 57 13.62 11.15 -1.11
N GLU A 58 14.20 11.54 -2.24
CA GLU A 58 14.28 12.94 -2.65
C GLU A 58 12.88 13.57 -2.77
N LEU A 59 11.95 12.92 -3.47
CA LEU A 59 10.55 13.36 -3.58
C LEU A 59 9.94 13.55 -2.19
N LEU A 60 10.00 12.54 -1.32
CA LEU A 60 9.34 12.54 -0.01
C LEU A 60 10.03 13.45 1.03
N SER A 61 11.19 14.01 0.73
CA SER A 61 11.82 15.04 1.58
C SER A 61 11.01 16.33 1.59
N GLU A 62 10.23 16.60 0.55
CA GLU A 62 9.25 17.68 0.53
C GLU A 62 7.99 17.23 1.31
N PRO A 63 7.52 18.04 2.28
CA PRO A 63 6.40 17.64 3.14
C PRO A 63 5.04 17.72 2.45
N GLU A 64 4.91 18.50 1.39
CA GLU A 64 3.64 18.77 0.72
C GLU A 64 3.66 18.31 -0.74
N HIS A 65 2.62 17.58 -1.14
CA HIS A 65 2.37 17.15 -2.50
C HIS A 65 0.95 17.50 -2.94
N PRO A 66 0.68 17.65 -4.24
CA PRO A 66 -0.67 17.94 -4.75
C PRO A 66 -1.73 16.92 -4.29
N VAL A 67 -1.32 15.68 -4.10
CA VAL A 67 -2.15 14.56 -3.63
C VAL A 67 -1.33 13.68 -2.68
N PRO A 68 -1.96 12.89 -1.78
CA PRO A 68 -1.25 11.95 -0.92
C PRO A 68 -0.35 10.99 -1.71
N VAL A 69 0.91 10.88 -1.28
CA VAL A 69 1.89 9.96 -1.88
C VAL A 69 2.02 8.72 -1.00
N HIS A 70 1.62 7.59 -1.54
CA HIS A 70 1.90 6.28 -0.97
C HIS A 70 3.14 5.67 -1.64
N VAL A 71 3.84 4.79 -0.95
CA VAL A 71 4.95 4.02 -1.54
C VAL A 71 4.68 2.53 -1.39
N ARG A 72 4.67 1.80 -2.52
CA ARG A 72 4.73 0.34 -2.48
C ARG A 72 6.19 -0.07 -2.36
N VAL A 73 6.57 -0.52 -1.18
CA VAL A 73 7.92 -1.00 -0.89
C VAL A 73 8.13 -2.42 -1.43
N ASN A 74 9.36 -2.87 -1.56
CA ASN A 74 9.66 -4.28 -1.77
C ASN A 74 9.16 -5.10 -0.57
N ALA A 75 8.93 -6.42 -0.76
CA ALA A 75 8.44 -7.29 0.30
C ALA A 75 9.26 -7.08 1.59
N PRO A 76 8.62 -6.72 2.73
CA PRO A 76 9.34 -6.29 3.95
C PRO A 76 10.34 -7.30 4.50
N ALA A 77 10.08 -8.59 4.31
CA ALA A 77 10.97 -9.68 4.73
C ALA A 77 12.26 -9.79 3.88
N THR A 78 12.38 -9.02 2.79
CA THR A 78 13.58 -9.05 1.93
C THR A 78 14.58 -7.95 2.31
N PRO A 79 15.87 -8.11 1.97
CA PRO A 79 16.85 -7.04 2.17
C PRO A 79 16.49 -5.73 1.44
N ALA A 80 15.80 -5.81 0.29
CA ALA A 80 15.34 -4.62 -0.44
C ALA A 80 14.23 -3.91 0.34
N GLY A 81 13.23 -4.65 0.84
CA GLY A 81 12.15 -4.09 1.66
C GLY A 81 12.65 -3.45 2.95
N ALA A 82 13.58 -4.09 3.64
CA ALA A 82 14.19 -3.51 4.84
C ALA A 82 14.89 -2.18 4.55
N ARG A 83 15.62 -2.09 3.41
CA ARG A 83 16.26 -0.82 2.99
C ARG A 83 15.22 0.24 2.60
N ASP A 84 14.12 -0.14 1.96
CA ASP A 84 13.05 0.79 1.62
C ASP A 84 12.42 1.39 2.88
N LEU A 85 12.06 0.55 3.85
CA LEU A 85 11.48 1.00 5.12
C LEU A 85 12.42 1.94 5.87
N ALA A 86 13.70 1.58 5.99
CA ALA A 86 14.70 2.39 6.67
C ALA A 86 14.89 3.77 6.01
N ALA A 87 14.82 3.83 4.67
CA ALA A 87 15.07 5.07 3.93
C ALA A 87 13.86 5.99 3.85
N LEU A 88 12.64 5.47 3.86
CA LEU A 88 11.46 6.22 3.45
C LEU A 88 10.44 6.44 4.57
N ALA A 89 10.34 5.55 5.54
CA ALA A 89 9.20 5.52 6.46
C ALA A 89 9.08 6.76 7.37
N ALA A 90 10.18 7.45 7.63
CA ALA A 90 10.21 8.66 8.46
C ALA A 90 10.18 9.97 7.66
N LEU A 91 10.07 9.92 6.33
CA LEU A 91 10.09 11.12 5.51
C LEU A 91 8.75 11.87 5.56
N PRO A 92 8.78 13.21 5.62
CA PRO A 92 7.58 14.01 5.89
C PRO A 92 6.54 13.97 4.77
N GLY A 93 6.93 13.78 3.53
CA GLY A 93 6.02 13.70 2.37
C GLY A 93 5.34 12.34 2.20
N LEU A 94 5.67 11.34 3.03
CA LEU A 94 5.06 10.01 2.97
C LEU A 94 3.68 10.00 3.62
N ALA A 95 2.64 9.73 2.83
CA ALA A 95 1.28 9.58 3.35
C ALA A 95 1.02 8.17 3.90
N ALA A 96 1.51 7.11 3.25
CA ALA A 96 1.42 5.72 3.73
C ALA A 96 2.39 4.78 2.99
N LEU A 97 2.70 3.66 3.64
CA LEU A 97 3.41 2.52 3.06
C LEU A 97 2.41 1.46 2.58
N ARG A 98 2.64 0.91 1.39
CA ARG A 98 1.96 -0.27 0.87
C ARG A 98 2.87 -1.48 0.98
N LEU A 99 2.40 -2.48 1.70
CA LEU A 99 3.15 -3.66 2.07
C LEU A 99 2.71 -4.83 1.18
N PRO A 100 3.52 -5.29 0.21
CA PRO A 100 3.22 -6.46 -0.58
C PRO A 100 3.45 -7.74 0.22
N LYS A 101 2.93 -8.86 -0.27
CA LYS A 101 3.16 -10.22 0.25
C LYS A 101 2.76 -10.42 1.72
N VAL A 102 1.74 -9.69 2.19
CA VAL A 102 1.25 -9.84 3.57
C VAL A 102 0.42 -11.12 3.69
N THR A 103 0.77 -11.97 4.65
CA THR A 103 0.12 -13.27 4.90
C THR A 103 -0.32 -13.48 6.34
N SER A 104 0.08 -12.61 7.29
CA SER A 104 -0.30 -12.75 8.69
C SER A 104 -0.50 -11.41 9.42
N ALA A 105 -1.25 -11.45 10.52
CA ALA A 105 -1.45 -10.31 11.43
C ALA A 105 -0.12 -9.90 12.09
N ASP A 106 0.72 -10.86 12.48
CA ASP A 106 1.99 -10.61 13.15
C ASP A 106 2.96 -9.78 12.30
N GLN A 107 2.92 -9.93 10.97
CA GLN A 107 3.70 -9.07 10.08
C GLN A 107 3.29 -7.60 10.20
N ILE A 108 2.01 -7.33 10.31
CA ILE A 108 1.49 -5.96 10.47
C ILE A 108 1.88 -5.39 11.84
N VAL A 109 1.70 -6.15 12.90
CA VAL A 109 2.08 -5.76 14.26
C VAL A 109 3.57 -5.44 14.30
N HIS A 110 4.41 -6.38 13.86
CA HIS A 110 5.87 -6.20 13.84
C HIS A 110 6.28 -4.93 13.06
N LEU A 111 5.74 -4.73 11.86
CA LEU A 111 6.09 -3.57 11.04
C LEU A 111 5.57 -2.26 11.65
N ALA A 112 4.40 -2.26 12.28
CA ALA A 112 3.86 -1.07 12.94
C ALA A 112 4.70 -0.66 14.15
N GLU A 113 5.29 -1.61 14.87
CA GLU A 113 6.10 -1.38 16.07
C GLU A 113 7.58 -1.07 15.77
N THR A 114 8.12 -1.63 14.68
CA THR A 114 9.56 -1.54 14.38
C THR A 114 9.93 -0.57 13.28
N THR A 115 8.97 -0.18 12.42
CA THR A 115 9.25 0.74 11.31
C THR A 115 9.36 2.17 11.84
N PRO A 116 10.43 2.92 11.50
CA PRO A 116 10.54 4.34 11.83
C PRO A 116 9.32 5.13 11.33
N ALA A 117 8.98 6.22 12.02
CA ALA A 117 7.94 7.14 11.60
C ALA A 117 8.38 8.58 11.83
N ALA A 118 7.83 9.54 11.08
CA ALA A 118 8.12 10.96 11.21
C ALA A 118 7.82 11.49 12.63
N ALA A 119 6.80 10.92 13.29
CA ALA A 119 6.49 11.12 14.69
C ALA A 119 5.86 9.83 15.28
N PRO A 120 5.91 9.63 16.62
CA PRO A 120 5.30 8.46 17.24
C PRO A 120 3.83 8.28 16.86
N GLY A 121 3.47 7.06 16.42
CA GLY A 121 2.10 6.70 16.04
C GLY A 121 1.59 7.28 14.73
N THR A 122 2.45 7.89 13.90
CA THR A 122 2.04 8.48 12.61
C THR A 122 2.17 7.53 11.43
N ILE A 123 2.84 6.39 11.58
CA ILE A 123 2.97 5.44 10.48
C ILE A 123 1.60 4.95 10.03
N ARG A 124 1.39 4.91 8.72
CA ARG A 124 0.17 4.40 8.08
C ARG A 124 0.54 3.30 7.11
N LEU A 125 -0.08 2.15 7.32
CA LEU A 125 0.18 0.94 6.55
C LEU A 125 -1.04 0.56 5.72
N HIS A 126 -0.82 0.06 4.52
CA HIS A 126 -1.81 -0.62 3.69
C HIS A 126 -1.26 -1.98 3.29
N ALA A 127 -1.99 -3.06 3.53
CA ALA A 127 -1.56 -4.40 3.17
C ALA A 127 -2.11 -4.82 1.81
N LEU A 128 -1.25 -5.43 0.96
CA LEU A 128 -1.67 -6.13 -0.24
C LEU A 128 -1.78 -7.62 0.08
N LEU A 129 -2.96 -8.17 -0.17
CA LEU A 129 -3.28 -9.58 -0.04
C LEU A 129 -3.22 -10.19 -1.45
N GLU A 130 -2.20 -10.98 -1.71
CA GLU A 130 -1.87 -11.45 -3.05
C GLU A 130 -1.47 -12.91 -3.09
N SER A 131 -1.92 -13.67 -2.07
CA SER A 131 -1.80 -15.11 -1.97
C SER A 131 -3.03 -15.73 -1.30
N ALA A 132 -3.28 -17.01 -1.52
CA ALA A 132 -4.34 -17.77 -0.88
C ALA A 132 -4.30 -17.63 0.65
N LEU A 133 -3.08 -17.75 1.23
CA LEU A 133 -2.88 -17.60 2.67
C LEU A 133 -3.25 -16.19 3.18
N GLY A 134 -2.87 -15.14 2.44
CA GLY A 134 -3.26 -13.76 2.78
C GLY A 134 -4.77 -13.56 2.73
N ILE A 135 -5.47 -14.18 1.78
CA ILE A 135 -6.94 -14.13 1.69
C ILE A 135 -7.61 -14.86 2.85
N GLU A 136 -7.12 -16.05 3.22
CA GLU A 136 -7.64 -16.79 4.39
C GLU A 136 -7.49 -15.97 5.67
N HIS A 137 -6.39 -15.28 5.85
CA HIS A 137 -6.12 -14.46 7.02
C HIS A 137 -6.62 -13.01 6.93
N ALA A 138 -7.38 -12.64 5.89
CA ALA A 138 -7.74 -11.25 5.58
C ALA A 138 -8.33 -10.48 6.77
N HIS A 139 -9.22 -11.09 7.56
CA HIS A 139 -9.82 -10.42 8.72
C HIS A 139 -8.81 -10.24 9.86
N ALA A 140 -8.01 -11.26 10.16
CA ALA A 140 -6.98 -11.17 11.19
C ALA A 140 -5.94 -10.07 10.83
N ILE A 141 -5.53 -10.02 9.56
CA ILE A 141 -4.65 -8.96 9.04
C ILE A 141 -5.32 -7.59 9.18
N ALA A 142 -6.57 -7.45 8.73
CA ALA A 142 -7.30 -6.18 8.77
C ALA A 142 -7.49 -5.63 10.19
N SER A 143 -7.56 -6.49 11.19
CA SER A 143 -7.77 -6.15 12.60
C SER A 143 -6.45 -6.07 13.41
N ALA A 144 -5.29 -6.27 12.79
CA ALA A 144 -4.03 -6.53 13.49
C ALA A 144 -3.51 -5.33 14.31
N HIS A 145 -3.58 -4.12 13.77
CA HIS A 145 -3.00 -2.96 14.43
C HIS A 145 -3.64 -1.64 13.93
N PRO A 146 -3.81 -0.62 14.79
CA PRO A 146 -4.39 0.69 14.41
C PRO A 146 -3.63 1.45 13.31
N ALA A 147 -2.34 1.19 13.11
CA ALA A 147 -1.55 1.75 12.02
C ALA A 147 -2.00 1.25 10.64
N LEU A 148 -2.66 0.09 10.56
CA LEU A 148 -3.21 -0.42 9.31
C LEU A 148 -4.46 0.39 8.92
N ARG A 149 -4.41 1.04 7.76
CA ARG A 149 -5.44 1.94 7.26
C ARG A 149 -6.25 1.36 6.11
N GLY A 150 -5.82 0.24 5.57
CA GLY A 150 -6.53 -0.44 4.49
C GLY A 150 -5.88 -1.75 4.09
N ILE A 151 -6.69 -2.58 3.46
CA ILE A 151 -6.23 -3.80 2.78
C ILE A 151 -6.70 -3.74 1.34
N SER A 152 -5.97 -4.36 0.43
CA SER A 152 -6.33 -4.46 -0.99
C SER A 152 -5.81 -5.74 -1.61
N LEU A 153 -6.31 -6.09 -2.80
CA LEU A 153 -5.84 -7.25 -3.54
C LEU A 153 -4.66 -6.89 -4.45
N GLY A 154 -3.64 -7.74 -4.48
CA GLY A 154 -2.66 -7.82 -5.56
C GLY A 154 -3.11 -8.89 -6.57
N GLU A 155 -4.05 -8.54 -7.47
CA GLU A 155 -4.76 -9.52 -8.29
C GLU A 155 -3.86 -10.32 -9.25
N ALA A 156 -2.77 -9.72 -9.74
CA ALA A 156 -1.86 -10.42 -10.65
C ALA A 156 -1.18 -11.61 -9.97
N ASP A 157 -0.60 -11.37 -8.80
CA ASP A 157 0.08 -12.41 -8.02
C ASP A 157 -0.90 -13.40 -7.42
N LEU A 158 -2.03 -12.93 -6.90
CA LEU A 158 -3.08 -13.79 -6.37
C LEU A 158 -3.61 -14.74 -7.45
N ARG A 159 -3.78 -14.26 -8.69
CA ARG A 159 -4.20 -15.07 -9.83
C ARG A 159 -3.18 -16.18 -10.13
N ALA A 160 -1.88 -15.84 -10.06
CA ALA A 160 -0.82 -16.81 -10.26
C ALA A 160 -0.78 -17.84 -9.12
N ASP A 161 -0.91 -17.40 -7.86
CA ASP A 161 -0.88 -18.27 -6.68
C ASP A 161 -2.07 -19.24 -6.67
N LEU A 162 -3.27 -18.79 -7.05
CA LEU A 162 -4.47 -19.62 -7.14
C LEU A 162 -4.53 -20.49 -8.42
N GLY A 163 -3.68 -20.24 -9.40
CA GLY A 163 -3.72 -20.93 -10.69
C GLY A 163 -4.96 -20.63 -11.54
N VAL A 164 -5.65 -19.49 -11.28
CA VAL A 164 -6.88 -19.13 -11.99
C VAL A 164 -6.59 -18.23 -13.19
N ARG A 165 -7.31 -18.45 -14.30
CA ARG A 165 -7.10 -17.71 -15.56
C ARG A 165 -8.16 -16.64 -15.84
N GLY A 166 -9.36 -16.79 -15.33
CA GLY A 166 -10.50 -15.89 -15.57
C GLY A 166 -10.80 -14.99 -14.38
N ASP A 167 -11.42 -13.84 -14.63
CA ASP A 167 -11.77 -12.87 -13.58
C ASP A 167 -12.73 -13.45 -12.54
N ALA A 168 -13.68 -14.28 -12.93
CA ALA A 168 -14.61 -14.95 -12.03
C ALA A 168 -13.88 -15.80 -10.95
N GLY A 169 -12.65 -16.28 -11.23
CA GLY A 169 -11.85 -16.99 -10.25
C GLY A 169 -11.41 -16.15 -9.04
N LEU A 170 -11.48 -14.83 -9.14
CA LEU A 170 -11.14 -13.90 -8.05
C LEU A 170 -12.36 -13.32 -7.32
N ASP A 171 -13.59 -13.56 -7.78
CA ASP A 171 -14.76 -12.88 -7.24
C ASP A 171 -14.98 -13.16 -5.75
N TRP A 172 -14.74 -14.40 -5.32
CA TRP A 172 -14.80 -14.73 -3.89
C TRP A 172 -13.73 -13.97 -3.10
N CYS A 173 -12.49 -13.89 -3.60
CA CYS A 173 -11.40 -13.17 -2.94
C CYS A 173 -11.70 -11.68 -2.82
N ARG A 174 -12.24 -11.07 -3.88
CA ARG A 174 -12.69 -9.68 -3.89
C ARG A 174 -13.75 -9.44 -2.80
N SER A 175 -14.77 -10.28 -2.76
CA SER A 175 -15.84 -10.20 -1.77
C SER A 175 -15.29 -10.42 -0.35
N ARG A 176 -14.42 -11.41 -0.16
CA ARG A 176 -13.78 -11.74 1.13
C ARG A 176 -13.01 -10.56 1.71
N VAL A 177 -12.21 -9.87 0.87
CA VAL A 177 -11.41 -8.72 1.31
C VAL A 177 -12.30 -7.52 1.66
N VAL A 178 -13.38 -7.27 0.91
CA VAL A 178 -14.36 -6.23 1.26
C VAL A 178 -15.00 -6.50 2.62
N VAL A 179 -15.48 -7.73 2.84
CA VAL A 179 -16.08 -8.13 4.13
C VAL A 179 -15.07 -8.00 5.27
N ALA A 180 -13.83 -8.49 5.07
CA ALA A 180 -12.77 -8.41 6.08
C ALA A 180 -12.44 -6.96 6.46
N ALA A 181 -12.26 -6.09 5.48
CA ALA A 181 -11.99 -4.66 5.71
C ALA A 181 -13.13 -4.01 6.51
N ARG A 182 -14.37 -4.21 6.08
CA ARG A 182 -15.53 -3.59 6.74
C ARG A 182 -15.77 -4.13 8.14
N ALA A 183 -15.57 -5.43 8.37
CA ALA A 183 -15.67 -6.04 9.69
C ALA A 183 -14.62 -5.50 10.68
N ALA A 184 -13.42 -5.11 10.18
CA ALA A 184 -12.36 -4.49 10.96
C ALA A 184 -12.50 -2.96 11.08
N GLY A 185 -13.56 -2.34 10.55
CA GLY A 185 -13.75 -0.89 10.58
C GLY A 185 -12.90 -0.11 9.57
N LEU A 186 -12.22 -0.80 8.66
CA LEU A 186 -11.43 -0.17 7.60
C LEU A 186 -12.33 0.33 6.44
N PRO A 187 -11.86 1.31 5.64
CA PRO A 187 -12.53 1.69 4.41
C PRO A 187 -12.64 0.52 3.43
N PRO A 188 -13.62 0.54 2.50
CA PRO A 188 -13.69 -0.47 1.45
C PRO A 188 -12.39 -0.44 0.61
N PRO A 189 -11.87 -1.61 0.23
CA PRO A 189 -10.74 -1.68 -0.68
C PRO A 189 -11.04 -0.98 -2.00
N ALA A 190 -10.06 -0.25 -2.55
CA ALA A 190 -10.20 0.26 -3.90
C ALA A 190 -10.35 -0.91 -4.89
N PRO A 191 -11.32 -0.85 -5.82
CA PRO A 191 -11.45 -1.90 -6.83
C PRO A 191 -10.22 -1.88 -7.72
N ALA A 192 -9.59 -3.04 -7.92
CA ALA A 192 -8.62 -3.19 -8.97
C ALA A 192 -9.36 -3.08 -10.32
N ARG A 193 -8.91 -2.20 -11.18
CA ARG A 193 -9.34 -2.16 -12.58
C ARG A 193 -8.18 -2.58 -13.46
N PRO A 194 -8.43 -3.37 -14.48
CA PRO A 194 -7.42 -3.74 -15.46
C PRO A 194 -6.89 -2.51 -16.21
#